data_1a64b3af0b25eda4c101396e7c3cfb82
#
_entry.id   1a64b3af0b25eda4c101396e7c3cfb82
#
_cell.length_a   1.000
_cell.length_b   1.000
_cell.length_c   1.000
_cell.angle_alpha   90.00
_cell.angle_beta   90.00
_cell.angle_gamma   90.00
#
_symmetry.space_group_name_H-M   'P 1'
#
loop_
_entity.id
_entity.type
_entity.pdbx_description
1 polymer ?
#
loop_
_entity_poly.entity_id
_entity_poly.type
_entity_poly.pdbx_seq_one_letter_code
_entity_poly.pdbx_strand_id
1 'polypeptide(L)'
;MGILRSDRIAGLGGANAIKGSVEFTGNGSSSTSLGVSLNIAEATDKTDLDFGTDNFTFEAWIYPFNNISFNCVYSQAWGLQIYSDTVNNRLVLYANDSDNSDSYTVNGAQSANGTILPDTWNHIAVVRNGTSFTMYTNGTGASPTTGVSAAIVTSNADYTVGIFNSIHAGTDAGSYFGFAGYISNLRIRTGAQYTSNFTPPVGELQKTSDTVLLCCQSSADSTREETGKTLIPTRKNVNHKLPAASKFTPNSPVGFSTTTDVGSQYGSTFDGFGSFATSTYMVPPGGNTRERNRGRAVTAGGQSTSYTSSIQIFNIQSQGNTTEVGELSQNNWGLG
;
A
#
# COMPACT_ATOMS: atom_id res chain seq x y z
N MET A 1 -16.70 -26.51 -21.96
CA MET A 1 -15.59 -26.01 -21.16
C MET A 1 -15.96 -24.61 -20.67
N GLY A 2 -16.34 -24.45 -19.40
CA GLY A 2 -16.79 -23.17 -18.87
C GLY A 2 -15.61 -22.21 -18.72
N ILE A 3 -15.75 -21.00 -19.26
CA ILE A 3 -14.77 -19.94 -19.05
C ILE A 3 -14.89 -19.49 -17.59
N LEU A 4 -13.87 -19.71 -16.79
CA LEU A 4 -13.76 -19.12 -15.45
C LEU A 4 -13.56 -17.61 -15.65
N ARG A 5 -14.56 -16.83 -15.27
CA ARG A 5 -14.44 -15.38 -15.20
C ARG A 5 -13.60 -15.01 -14.00
N SER A 6 -12.72 -14.04 -14.15
CA SER A 6 -11.86 -13.53 -13.07
C SER A 6 -12.65 -13.01 -11.87
N ASP A 7 -13.88 -12.56 -12.08
CA ASP A 7 -14.82 -12.12 -11.03
C ASP A 7 -15.37 -13.27 -10.17
N ARG A 8 -15.14 -14.52 -10.57
CA ARG A 8 -15.56 -15.74 -9.85
C ARG A 8 -14.42 -16.47 -9.16
N ILE A 9 -13.19 -16.04 -9.34
CA ILE A 9 -12.06 -16.56 -8.60
C ILE A 9 -11.94 -15.72 -7.32
N ALA A 10 -12.25 -16.32 -6.19
CA ALA A 10 -12.09 -15.63 -4.89
C ALA A 10 -10.66 -15.09 -4.78
N GLY A 11 -10.51 -13.78 -4.64
CA GLY A 11 -9.22 -13.11 -4.57
C GLY A 11 -8.74 -12.41 -5.85
N LEU A 12 -9.42 -12.57 -6.98
CA LEU A 12 -9.06 -11.91 -8.25
C LEU A 12 -10.22 -11.03 -8.76
N GLY A 13 -10.47 -9.91 -8.09
CA GLY A 13 -11.40 -8.88 -8.58
C GLY A 13 -12.89 -9.15 -8.40
N GLY A 14 -13.28 -10.05 -7.47
CA GLY A 14 -14.66 -10.24 -7.04
C GLY A 14 -15.23 -9.03 -6.28
N ALA A 15 -16.50 -9.06 -5.93
CA ALA A 15 -17.19 -7.99 -5.21
C ALA A 15 -16.51 -7.56 -3.90
N ASN A 16 -15.67 -8.42 -3.31
CA ASN A 16 -14.91 -8.18 -2.09
C ASN A 16 -13.41 -7.99 -2.32
N ALA A 17 -12.94 -7.78 -3.55
CA ALA A 17 -11.53 -7.53 -3.80
C ALA A 17 -11.10 -6.20 -3.15
N ILE A 18 -9.87 -6.16 -2.67
CA ILE A 18 -9.26 -4.92 -2.16
C ILE A 18 -9.14 -3.93 -3.32
N LYS A 19 -9.71 -2.73 -3.19
CA LYS A 19 -9.88 -1.77 -4.29
C LYS A 19 -8.88 -0.63 -4.26
N GLY A 20 -8.31 -0.34 -3.09
CA GLY A 20 -7.46 0.82 -2.94
C GLY A 20 -6.39 0.67 -1.86
N SER A 21 -5.47 1.60 -1.90
CA SER A 21 -4.42 1.83 -0.93
C SER A 21 -4.11 3.32 -0.83
N VAL A 22 -3.24 3.69 0.09
CA VAL A 22 -2.69 5.04 0.19
C VAL A 22 -1.18 4.97 0.05
N GLU A 23 -0.63 5.80 -0.83
CA GLU A 23 0.81 5.98 -1.01
C GLU A 23 1.33 7.02 -0.01
N PHE A 24 2.40 6.66 0.67
CA PHE A 24 3.15 7.52 1.58
C PHE A 24 4.58 7.68 1.06
N THR A 25 5.09 8.92 1.10
CA THR A 25 6.41 9.27 0.57
C THR A 25 7.40 9.63 1.67
N GLY A 26 7.32 8.97 2.83
CA GLY A 26 8.30 9.10 3.90
C GLY A 26 9.66 8.51 3.53
N ASN A 27 10.62 8.57 4.46
CA ASN A 27 11.94 7.99 4.25
C ASN A 27 12.49 7.22 5.45
N GLY A 28 11.68 6.94 6.46
CA GLY A 28 12.09 6.21 7.66
C GLY A 28 13.21 6.88 8.49
N SER A 29 13.59 8.08 8.16
CA SER A 29 14.70 8.78 8.82
C SER A 29 14.20 9.68 9.95
N SER A 30 14.96 9.74 11.03
CA SER A 30 14.75 10.69 12.12
C SER A 30 15.06 12.14 11.75
N SER A 31 15.44 12.43 10.52
CA SER A 31 15.72 13.78 10.10
C SER A 31 14.43 14.59 9.97
N THR A 32 14.48 15.81 10.36
CA THR A 32 13.41 16.78 10.57
C THR A 32 12.54 17.12 9.35
N SER A 33 12.70 16.46 8.22
CA SER A 33 12.20 17.01 6.97
C SER A 33 11.26 16.13 6.14
N LEU A 34 11.03 14.86 6.46
CA LEU A 34 10.44 13.94 5.49
C LEU A 34 9.31 13.06 6.08
N GLY A 35 8.17 13.66 6.35
CA GLY A 35 7.01 12.88 6.77
C GLY A 35 5.72 13.34 6.10
N VAL A 36 4.93 12.38 5.66
CA VAL A 36 3.55 12.56 5.23
C VAL A 36 2.68 11.59 6.00
N SER A 37 1.50 11.99 6.36
CA SER A 37 0.62 11.20 7.23
C SER A 37 -0.85 11.48 6.99
N LEU A 38 -1.69 10.58 7.46
CA LEU A 38 -3.09 10.82 7.74
C LEU A 38 -3.24 10.96 9.25
N ASN A 39 -3.62 12.14 9.72
CA ASN A 39 -3.73 12.44 11.14
C ASN A 39 -5.16 12.30 11.62
N ILE A 40 -5.34 11.64 12.76
CA ILE A 40 -6.57 11.67 13.56
C ILE A 40 -6.34 12.73 14.63
N ALA A 41 -6.74 13.96 14.34
CA ALA A 41 -6.42 15.13 15.18
C ALA A 41 -7.50 15.43 16.22
N GLU A 42 -8.77 15.17 15.88
CA GLU A 42 -9.89 15.49 16.74
C GLU A 42 -9.92 14.65 18.02
N ALA A 43 -10.04 15.30 19.17
CA ALA A 43 -10.03 14.60 20.47
C ALA A 43 -11.14 13.54 20.57
N THR A 44 -12.32 13.84 20.05
CA THR A 44 -13.48 12.93 20.03
C THR A 44 -13.23 11.71 19.15
N ASP A 45 -12.44 11.85 18.10
CA ASP A 45 -12.10 10.76 17.17
C ASP A 45 -11.03 9.80 17.73
N LYS A 46 -10.38 10.19 18.84
CA LYS A 46 -9.31 9.37 19.47
C LYS A 46 -9.78 8.55 20.65
N THR A 47 -10.92 8.87 21.25
CA THR A 47 -11.36 8.27 22.50
C THR A 47 -11.52 6.74 22.48
N ASP A 48 -11.98 6.18 21.38
CA ASP A 48 -12.13 4.74 21.19
C ASP A 48 -10.84 4.04 20.72
N LEU A 49 -9.79 4.81 20.46
CA LEU A 49 -8.44 4.36 20.17
C LEU A 49 -7.53 4.37 21.41
N ASP A 50 -8.04 4.87 22.53
CA ASP A 50 -7.34 4.90 23.83
C ASP A 50 -7.50 3.58 24.54
N PHE A 51 -6.72 2.58 24.14
CA PHE A 51 -6.89 1.20 24.62
C PHE A 51 -6.49 1.00 26.08
N GLY A 52 -5.63 1.85 26.65
CA GLY A 52 -5.16 1.64 28.01
C GLY A 52 -4.61 0.22 28.22
N THR A 53 -5.31 -0.60 29.04
CA THR A 53 -5.00 -2.01 29.25
C THR A 53 -5.87 -2.97 28.44
N ASP A 54 -6.81 -2.47 27.67
CA ASP A 54 -7.76 -3.27 26.93
C ASP A 54 -7.14 -4.05 25.79
N ASN A 55 -7.78 -5.14 25.41
CA ASN A 55 -7.38 -5.93 24.26
C ASN A 55 -7.73 -5.18 22.97
N PHE A 56 -6.84 -5.26 22.02
CA PHE A 56 -7.08 -4.73 20.67
C PHE A 56 -6.36 -5.55 19.60
N THR A 57 -6.77 -5.34 18.36
CA THR A 57 -6.10 -5.86 17.18
C THR A 57 -5.92 -4.73 16.17
N PHE A 58 -4.68 -4.49 15.81
CA PHE A 58 -4.28 -3.72 14.64
C PHE A 58 -3.96 -4.67 13.50
N GLU A 59 -4.40 -4.37 12.29
CA GLU A 59 -4.01 -5.09 11.09
C GLU A 59 -3.96 -4.18 9.87
N ALA A 60 -3.08 -4.50 8.93
CA ALA A 60 -2.96 -3.79 7.65
C ALA A 60 -2.25 -4.64 6.60
N TRP A 61 -2.51 -4.35 5.34
CA TRP A 61 -1.61 -4.70 4.25
C TRP A 61 -0.63 -3.55 4.04
N ILE A 62 0.67 -3.85 3.99
CA ILE A 62 1.73 -2.89 3.72
C ILE A 62 2.60 -3.34 2.56
N TYR A 63 3.04 -2.39 1.75
CA TYR A 63 4.06 -2.58 0.72
C TYR A 63 5.20 -1.60 1.02
N PRO A 64 6.13 -1.96 1.89
CA PRO A 64 7.24 -1.08 2.28
C PRO A 64 8.31 -1.06 1.20
N PHE A 65 8.85 0.12 0.90
CA PHE A 65 10.00 0.22 0.00
C PHE A 65 11.27 -0.29 0.66
N ASN A 66 12.23 -0.70 -0.18
CA ASN A 66 13.46 -1.31 0.29
C ASN A 66 14.40 -0.33 1.03
N ASN A 67 15.25 -0.89 1.90
CA ASN A 67 16.34 -0.21 2.59
C ASN A 67 15.90 0.96 3.51
N ILE A 68 14.78 0.80 4.20
CA ILE A 68 14.24 1.78 5.15
C ILE A 68 14.10 1.15 6.53
N SER A 69 14.81 1.70 7.52
CA SER A 69 14.60 1.40 8.93
C SER A 69 13.55 2.35 9.52
N PHE A 70 12.84 1.91 10.56
CA PHE A 70 11.83 2.72 11.25
C PHE A 70 10.76 3.31 10.32
N ASN A 71 10.27 2.51 9.41
CA ASN A 71 9.23 2.84 8.46
C ASN A 71 7.87 2.77 9.18
N CYS A 72 7.39 3.88 9.77
CA CYS A 72 6.26 3.89 10.70
C CYS A 72 4.93 3.70 9.98
N VAL A 73 4.23 2.63 10.30
CA VAL A 73 2.90 2.31 9.74
C VAL A 73 1.79 3.04 10.51
N TYR A 74 1.87 3.01 11.84
CA TYR A 74 0.88 3.62 12.74
C TYR A 74 1.54 4.08 14.03
N SER A 75 1.07 5.20 14.56
CA SER A 75 1.56 5.73 15.82
C SER A 75 0.44 6.43 16.62
N GLN A 76 0.44 6.20 17.94
CA GLN A 76 -0.27 6.99 18.95
C GLN A 76 0.76 7.82 19.71
N ALA A 77 1.49 8.69 19.01
CA ALA A 77 2.66 9.37 19.54
C ALA A 77 3.58 8.38 20.28
N TRP A 78 3.89 8.61 21.54
CA TRP A 78 4.74 7.71 22.33
C TRP A 78 4.06 6.42 22.78
N GLY A 79 2.71 6.38 22.83
CA GLY A 79 1.97 5.25 23.39
C GLY A 79 2.14 3.95 22.63
N LEU A 80 1.75 3.93 21.37
CA LEU A 80 1.84 2.75 20.49
C LEU A 80 2.52 3.14 19.19
N GLN A 81 3.52 2.37 18.78
CA GLN A 81 4.25 2.61 17.54
C GLN A 81 4.51 1.29 16.81
N ILE A 82 4.12 1.21 15.56
CA ILE A 82 4.25 0.02 14.71
C ILE A 82 5.09 0.40 13.50
N TYR A 83 6.23 -0.27 13.33
CA TYR A 83 7.17 -0.03 12.24
C TYR A 83 7.43 -1.28 11.41
N SER A 84 7.66 -1.09 10.12
CA SER A 84 8.41 -2.05 9.31
C SER A 84 9.86 -1.61 9.19
N ASP A 85 10.77 -2.55 9.32
CA ASP A 85 12.22 -2.37 9.16
C ASP A 85 12.67 -3.21 7.97
N THR A 86 12.81 -2.60 6.79
CA THR A 86 13.22 -3.30 5.57
C THR A 86 14.74 -3.41 5.41
N VAL A 87 15.51 -2.88 6.34
CA VAL A 87 16.96 -3.17 6.44
C VAL A 87 17.17 -4.58 7.02
N ASN A 88 16.37 -4.94 8.05
CA ASN A 88 16.40 -6.26 8.68
C ASN A 88 15.20 -7.13 8.30
N ASN A 89 14.29 -6.63 7.47
CA ASN A 89 13.12 -7.36 6.97
C ASN A 89 12.20 -7.88 8.09
N ARG A 90 11.78 -7.02 9.00
CA ARG A 90 11.02 -7.38 10.20
C ARG A 90 9.98 -6.33 10.58
N LEU A 91 9.04 -6.73 11.43
CA LEU A 91 8.10 -5.84 12.12
C LEU A 91 8.68 -5.46 13.48
N VAL A 92 8.50 -4.21 13.89
CA VAL A 92 8.99 -3.69 15.18
C VAL A 92 7.85 -2.98 15.91
N LEU A 93 7.74 -3.25 17.20
CA LEU A 93 6.71 -2.73 18.08
C LEU A 93 7.32 -2.01 19.27
N TYR A 94 6.82 -0.80 19.53
CA TYR A 94 7.02 -0.08 20.78
C TYR A 94 5.66 0.21 21.43
N ALA A 95 5.59 0.07 22.74
CA ALA A 95 4.47 0.54 23.53
C ALA A 95 4.98 1.14 24.83
N ASN A 96 4.37 2.26 25.26
CA ASN A 96 4.80 3.02 26.41
C ASN A 96 3.63 3.30 27.35
N ASP A 97 3.91 3.36 28.64
CA ASP A 97 2.97 3.74 29.68
C ASP A 97 3.15 5.20 30.16
N SER A 98 4.02 5.95 29.51
CA SER A 98 4.27 7.36 29.82
C SER A 98 4.44 8.22 28.57
N ASP A 99 3.96 9.45 28.67
CA ASP A 99 3.87 10.40 27.55
C ASP A 99 5.22 11.01 27.13
N ASN A 100 6.27 10.82 27.92
CA ASN A 100 7.51 11.61 27.81
C ASN A 100 8.79 10.81 28.06
N SER A 101 8.76 9.51 28.13
CA SER A 101 9.94 8.79 28.53
C SER A 101 10.47 7.87 27.45
N ASP A 102 11.79 7.79 27.39
CA ASP A 102 12.52 6.72 26.69
C ASP A 102 12.33 5.35 27.36
N SER A 103 11.43 5.24 28.34
CA SER A 103 11.17 4.03 29.11
C SER A 103 9.96 3.30 28.57
N TYR A 104 10.15 2.58 27.49
CA TYR A 104 9.11 1.76 26.89
C TYR A 104 8.81 0.52 27.72
N THR A 105 7.54 0.21 27.94
CA THR A 105 7.06 -1.06 28.49
C THR A 105 7.24 -2.21 27.49
N VAL A 106 7.07 -1.94 26.21
CA VAL A 106 7.48 -2.80 25.11
C VAL A 106 8.54 -2.03 24.32
N ASN A 107 9.80 -2.39 24.47
CA ASN A 107 10.92 -1.65 23.90
C ASN A 107 11.46 -2.37 22.67
N GLY A 108 10.94 -2.05 21.50
CA GLY A 108 11.44 -2.56 20.24
C GLY A 108 11.29 -4.08 20.10
N ALA A 109 10.15 -4.65 20.54
CA ALA A 109 9.85 -6.05 20.25
C ALA A 109 9.84 -6.27 18.73
N GLN A 110 10.38 -7.41 18.27
CA GLN A 110 10.69 -7.65 16.87
C GLN A 110 10.16 -9.01 16.42
N SER A 111 9.60 -9.06 15.21
CA SER A 111 9.44 -10.34 14.52
C SER A 111 10.81 -10.88 14.06
N ALA A 112 10.87 -12.12 13.61
CA ALA A 112 12.09 -12.66 13.03
C ALA A 112 12.51 -11.86 11.78
N ASN A 113 13.81 -11.82 11.51
CA ASN A 113 14.32 -11.24 10.27
C ASN A 113 13.82 -12.03 9.05
N GLY A 114 13.57 -11.34 7.96
CA GLY A 114 13.06 -11.95 6.73
C GLY A 114 11.54 -12.19 6.70
N THR A 115 10.79 -11.72 7.72
CA THR A 115 9.33 -11.89 7.77
C THR A 115 8.56 -10.79 7.07
N ILE A 116 9.15 -9.60 6.89
CA ILE A 116 8.65 -8.50 6.06
C ILE A 116 9.53 -8.41 4.82
N LEU A 117 8.96 -8.64 3.65
CA LEU A 117 9.70 -8.53 2.40
C LEU A 117 9.52 -7.13 1.82
N PRO A 118 10.61 -6.41 1.48
CA PRO A 118 10.51 -5.13 0.81
C PRO A 118 9.94 -5.30 -0.61
N ASP A 119 9.38 -4.24 -1.14
CA ASP A 119 8.81 -4.18 -2.49
C ASP A 119 7.81 -5.31 -2.80
N THR A 120 7.12 -5.76 -1.75
CA THR A 120 6.02 -6.72 -1.84
C THR A 120 4.93 -6.38 -0.83
N TRP A 121 3.72 -6.87 -1.09
CA TRP A 121 2.63 -6.78 -0.11
C TRP A 121 2.82 -7.79 1.02
N ASN A 122 2.80 -7.29 2.25
CA ASN A 122 2.84 -8.07 3.47
C ASN A 122 1.61 -7.75 4.31
N HIS A 123 0.95 -8.75 4.84
CA HIS A 123 -0.07 -8.55 5.87
C HIS A 123 0.61 -8.51 7.23
N ILE A 124 0.31 -7.49 8.01
CA ILE A 124 0.78 -7.35 9.38
C ILE A 124 -0.38 -7.27 10.35
N ALA A 125 -0.20 -7.82 11.54
CA ALA A 125 -1.10 -7.56 12.66
C ALA A 125 -0.33 -7.46 13.98
N VAL A 126 -0.85 -6.63 14.89
CA VAL A 126 -0.39 -6.51 16.27
C VAL A 126 -1.61 -6.72 17.17
N VAL A 127 -1.50 -7.67 18.09
CA VAL A 127 -2.59 -8.04 18.98
C VAL A 127 -2.14 -7.91 20.42
N ARG A 128 -2.90 -7.15 21.22
CA ARG A 128 -2.84 -7.21 22.67
C ARG A 128 -3.91 -8.20 23.18
N ASN A 129 -3.46 -9.18 23.94
CA ASN A 129 -4.35 -10.14 24.62
C ASN A 129 -3.94 -10.23 26.10
N GLY A 130 -4.68 -9.54 26.97
CA GLY A 130 -4.32 -9.35 28.36
C GLY A 130 -2.97 -8.64 28.53
N THR A 131 -2.00 -9.34 29.08
CA THR A 131 -0.63 -8.83 29.29
C THR A 131 0.35 -9.23 28.19
N SER A 132 -0.13 -9.73 27.07
CA SER A 132 0.71 -10.22 25.98
C SER A 132 0.49 -9.41 24.71
N PHE A 133 1.60 -9.06 24.03
CA PHE A 133 1.58 -8.52 22.69
C PHE A 133 2.14 -9.55 21.71
N THR A 134 1.40 -9.84 20.64
CA THR A 134 1.83 -10.73 19.58
C THR A 134 1.83 -9.99 18.26
N MET A 135 2.92 -10.05 17.54
CA MET A 135 3.03 -9.55 16.16
C MET A 135 2.85 -10.71 15.19
N TYR A 136 2.10 -10.45 14.13
CA TYR A 136 1.91 -11.40 13.04
C TYR A 136 2.40 -10.79 11.73
N THR A 137 3.11 -11.60 10.97
CA THR A 137 3.55 -11.27 9.61
C THR A 137 3.06 -12.35 8.66
N ASN A 138 2.29 -11.95 7.67
CA ASN A 138 1.66 -12.87 6.71
C ASN A 138 0.91 -14.04 7.39
N GLY A 139 0.25 -13.73 8.52
CA GLY A 139 -0.54 -14.67 9.31
C GLY A 139 0.27 -15.56 10.26
N THR A 140 1.60 -15.46 10.27
CA THR A 140 2.46 -16.21 11.18
C THR A 140 2.83 -15.35 12.39
N GLY A 141 2.54 -15.83 13.59
CA GLY A 141 2.82 -15.14 14.84
C GLY A 141 4.29 -15.24 15.25
N ALA A 142 4.87 -14.13 15.69
CA ALA A 142 6.13 -14.10 16.40
C ALA A 142 5.95 -14.55 17.86
N SER A 143 7.05 -14.83 18.54
CA SER A 143 7.01 -15.07 19.99
C SER A 143 6.40 -13.86 20.70
N PRO A 144 5.39 -14.05 21.58
CA PRO A 144 4.73 -12.94 22.23
C PRO A 144 5.65 -12.25 23.24
N THR A 145 5.53 -10.93 23.36
CA THR A 145 6.05 -10.18 24.49
C THR A 145 5.04 -10.26 25.63
N THR A 146 5.39 -10.90 26.72
CA THR A 146 4.48 -11.20 27.85
C THR A 146 4.79 -10.38 29.09
N GLY A 147 3.85 -10.33 30.04
CA GLY A 147 4.03 -9.65 31.32
C GLY A 147 3.81 -8.13 31.26
N VAL A 148 3.29 -7.60 30.17
CA VAL A 148 3.01 -6.18 29.97
C VAL A 148 1.65 -5.83 30.61
N SER A 149 1.66 -5.54 31.91
CA SER A 149 0.45 -5.15 32.65
C SER A 149 0.12 -3.66 32.53
N ALA A 150 1.09 -2.83 32.13
CA ALA A 150 0.93 -1.39 32.03
C ALA A 150 -0.07 -0.99 30.93
N ALA A 151 -0.76 0.12 31.16
CA ALA A 151 -1.62 0.74 30.16
C ALA A 151 -0.77 1.32 29.02
N ILE A 152 -1.28 1.32 27.80
CA ILE A 152 -0.75 2.16 26.76
C ILE A 152 -1.19 3.60 27.06
N VAL A 153 -0.23 4.51 27.09
CA VAL A 153 -0.53 5.90 27.39
C VAL A 153 -1.39 6.53 26.29
N THR A 154 -2.34 7.33 26.71
CA THR A 154 -3.12 8.20 25.83
C THR A 154 -2.41 9.55 25.73
N SER A 155 -2.09 9.97 24.53
CA SER A 155 -1.41 11.22 24.27
C SER A 155 -2.38 12.29 23.76
N ASN A 156 -2.14 13.56 24.10
CA ASN A 156 -2.82 14.68 23.47
C ASN A 156 -2.33 14.96 22.04
N ALA A 157 -1.27 14.26 21.59
CA ALA A 157 -0.77 14.36 20.22
C ALA A 157 -1.71 13.67 19.22
N ASP A 158 -1.52 13.96 17.94
CA ASP A 158 -2.26 13.31 16.87
C ASP A 158 -1.89 11.83 16.79
N TYR A 159 -2.91 10.99 16.59
CA TYR A 159 -2.68 9.60 16.17
C TYR A 159 -2.53 9.58 14.66
N THR A 160 -1.58 8.85 14.16
CA THR A 160 -1.13 8.99 12.77
C THR A 160 -0.99 7.67 12.05
N VAL A 161 -1.38 7.64 10.79
CA VAL A 161 -1.02 6.60 9.83
C VAL A 161 0.09 7.13 8.95
N GLY A 162 1.17 6.37 8.79
CA GLY A 162 2.26 6.68 7.88
C GLY A 162 3.38 7.55 8.47
N ILE A 163 3.33 7.91 9.75
CA ILE A 163 4.44 8.60 10.43
C ILE A 163 4.43 8.35 11.93
N PHE A 164 5.60 8.28 12.54
CA PHE A 164 5.77 8.57 13.95
C PHE A 164 6.08 10.06 14.11
N ASN A 165 5.33 10.71 14.96
CA ASN A 165 5.50 12.11 15.30
C ASN A 165 5.72 12.21 16.81
N SER A 166 6.94 12.52 17.22
CA SER A 166 7.27 12.73 18.63
C SER A 166 6.85 14.09 19.16
N ILE A 167 6.18 14.91 18.36
CA ILE A 167 5.80 16.25 18.78
C ILE A 167 4.53 16.19 19.63
N HIS A 168 4.66 16.69 20.87
CA HIS A 168 3.54 17.26 21.58
C HIS A 168 3.11 18.57 20.89
N ALA A 169 1.81 18.78 20.79
CA ALA A 169 1.22 19.95 20.15
C ALA A 169 2.07 21.23 20.35
N GLY A 170 2.65 21.72 19.27
CA GLY A 170 3.22 23.08 19.22
C GLY A 170 4.74 23.20 19.09
N THR A 171 5.53 22.13 18.98
CA THR A 171 6.97 22.26 18.74
C THR A 171 7.39 21.57 17.45
N ASP A 172 8.12 22.29 16.59
CA ASP A 172 8.58 21.79 15.29
C ASP A 172 9.85 20.87 15.37
N ALA A 173 10.35 20.61 16.57
CA ALA A 173 11.58 19.88 16.81
C ALA A 173 11.29 18.47 17.31
N GLY A 174 10.93 17.56 16.43
CA GLY A 174 10.70 16.16 16.77
C GLY A 174 11.37 15.19 15.82
N SER A 175 11.55 13.96 16.26
CA SER A 175 11.93 12.86 15.38
C SER A 175 10.72 12.39 14.58
N TYR A 176 10.90 12.24 13.29
CA TYR A 176 9.88 11.77 12.37
C TYR A 176 10.38 10.53 11.66
N PHE A 177 9.59 9.48 11.72
CA PHE A 177 9.85 8.25 11.00
C PHE A 177 8.70 8.02 10.02
N GLY A 178 8.83 8.59 8.82
CA GLY A 178 7.79 8.52 7.81
C GLY A 178 7.79 7.20 7.05
N PHE A 179 6.60 6.65 6.81
CA PHE A 179 6.43 5.48 5.98
C PHE A 179 6.69 5.81 4.50
N ALA A 180 7.47 4.97 3.84
CA ALA A 180 7.66 4.98 2.39
C ALA A 180 7.09 3.69 1.81
N GLY A 181 6.05 3.84 0.98
CA GLY A 181 5.37 2.69 0.40
C GLY A 181 3.86 2.87 0.35
N TYR A 182 3.15 1.75 0.31
CA TYR A 182 1.68 1.73 0.26
C TYR A 182 1.11 1.02 1.48
N ILE A 183 0.01 1.55 2.02
CA ILE A 183 -0.79 0.93 3.08
C ILE A 183 -2.20 0.71 2.53
N SER A 184 -2.74 -0.47 2.75
CA SER A 184 -4.11 -0.84 2.35
C SER A 184 -4.82 -1.57 3.46
N ASN A 185 -6.14 -1.37 3.56
CA ASN A 185 -6.98 -2.08 4.54
C ASN A 185 -6.42 -2.01 5.96
N LEU A 186 -6.09 -0.80 6.44
CA LEU A 186 -5.72 -0.60 7.83
C LEU A 186 -6.97 -0.62 8.67
N ARG A 187 -7.03 -1.57 9.60
CA ARG A 187 -8.15 -1.72 10.53
C ARG A 187 -7.63 -1.87 11.95
N ILE A 188 -8.31 -1.19 12.87
CA ILE A 188 -8.13 -1.38 14.31
C ILE A 188 -9.47 -1.80 14.91
N ARG A 189 -9.44 -2.82 15.76
CA ARG A 189 -10.62 -3.38 16.44
C ARG A 189 -10.35 -3.52 17.94
N THR A 190 -11.40 -3.38 18.73
CA THR A 190 -11.36 -3.83 20.11
C THR A 190 -11.32 -5.37 20.18
N GLY A 191 -10.66 -5.90 21.22
CA GLY A 191 -10.51 -7.33 21.41
C GLY A 191 -9.36 -7.99 20.64
N ALA A 192 -8.93 -9.15 21.10
CA ALA A 192 -7.88 -9.95 20.52
C ALA A 192 -8.47 -10.88 19.43
N GLN A 193 -8.33 -10.52 18.17
CA GLN A 193 -8.90 -11.27 17.05
C GLN A 193 -8.06 -12.48 16.65
N TYR A 194 -6.74 -12.35 16.74
CA TYR A 194 -5.80 -13.40 16.35
C TYR A 194 -5.08 -13.91 17.59
N THR A 195 -5.32 -15.16 17.95
CA THR A 195 -4.68 -15.83 19.08
C THR A 195 -3.79 -17.00 18.66
N SER A 196 -3.74 -17.28 17.38
CA SER A 196 -2.92 -18.30 16.73
C SER A 196 -2.62 -17.87 15.30
N ASN A 197 -1.79 -18.63 14.58
CA ASN A 197 -1.55 -18.41 13.16
C ASN A 197 -2.86 -18.45 12.37
N PHE A 198 -2.96 -17.59 11.35
CA PHE A 198 -4.14 -17.44 10.52
C PHE A 198 -3.79 -17.20 9.05
N THR A 199 -4.77 -17.32 8.17
CA THR A 199 -4.62 -16.93 6.77
C THR A 199 -4.98 -15.45 6.62
N PRO A 200 -4.08 -14.59 6.11
CA PRO A 200 -4.39 -13.19 5.88
C PRO A 200 -5.64 -12.99 5.02
N PRO A 201 -6.45 -11.97 5.32
CA PRO A 201 -7.65 -11.68 4.55
C PRO A 201 -7.28 -11.24 3.12
N VAL A 202 -7.81 -11.94 2.13
CA VAL A 202 -7.58 -11.62 0.70
C VAL A 202 -8.60 -10.63 0.14
N GLY A 203 -9.66 -10.34 0.88
CA GLY A 203 -10.73 -9.40 0.51
C GLY A 203 -10.64 -8.09 1.27
N GLU A 204 -11.41 -7.11 0.78
CA GLU A 204 -11.58 -5.82 1.45
C GLU A 204 -12.20 -6.00 2.83
N LEU A 205 -11.53 -5.49 3.86
CA LEU A 205 -12.00 -5.58 5.23
C LEU A 205 -13.29 -4.77 5.40
N GLN A 206 -14.20 -5.29 6.18
CA GLN A 206 -15.50 -4.67 6.44
C GLN A 206 -15.53 -4.11 7.87
N LYS A 207 -16.22 -2.99 8.04
CA LYS A 207 -16.56 -2.47 9.37
C LYS A 207 -17.45 -3.46 10.10
N THR A 208 -17.09 -3.77 11.32
CA THR A 208 -17.85 -4.57 12.29
C THR A 208 -18.13 -3.72 13.52
N SER A 209 -18.97 -4.18 14.45
CA SER A 209 -19.35 -3.40 15.65
C SER A 209 -18.18 -3.07 16.58
N ASP A 210 -17.10 -3.84 16.50
CA ASP A 210 -15.86 -3.69 17.26
C ASP A 210 -14.75 -2.96 16.48
N THR A 211 -15.02 -2.51 15.25
CA THR A 211 -14.08 -1.72 14.43
C THR A 211 -14.07 -0.27 14.88
N VAL A 212 -12.91 0.21 15.30
CA VAL A 212 -12.70 1.58 15.77
C VAL A 212 -11.94 2.46 14.77
N LEU A 213 -11.25 1.87 13.81
CA LEU A 213 -10.66 2.56 12.67
C LEU A 213 -10.64 1.63 11.45
N LEU A 214 -11.05 2.12 10.29
CA LEU A 214 -10.94 1.39 9.03
C LEU A 214 -10.70 2.37 7.88
N CYS A 215 -9.47 2.39 7.37
CA CYS A 215 -9.05 3.34 6.35
C CYS A 215 -8.11 2.72 5.30
N CYS A 216 -7.61 3.54 4.39
CA CYS A 216 -6.70 3.14 3.32
C CYS A 216 -7.30 2.11 2.34
N GLN A 217 -8.61 2.20 2.09
CA GLN A 217 -9.34 1.28 1.20
C GLN A 217 -9.74 1.90 -0.13
N SER A 218 -9.69 3.23 -0.25
CA SER A 218 -10.15 3.93 -1.42
C SER A 218 -9.04 4.12 -2.45
N SER A 219 -9.34 3.86 -3.71
CA SER A 219 -8.47 4.18 -4.85
C SER A 219 -8.61 5.61 -5.37
N ALA A 220 -9.50 6.40 -4.76
CA ALA A 220 -9.83 7.75 -5.22
C ALA A 220 -9.70 8.81 -4.13
N ASP A 221 -9.79 8.43 -2.86
CA ASP A 221 -9.76 9.34 -1.71
C ASP A 221 -8.91 8.74 -0.59
N SER A 222 -7.76 9.36 -0.33
CA SER A 222 -6.83 8.92 0.72
C SER A 222 -7.36 9.14 2.13
N THR A 223 -8.32 10.04 2.30
CA THR A 223 -8.90 10.39 3.60
C THR A 223 -10.14 9.58 3.96
N ARG A 224 -10.58 8.70 3.04
CA ARG A 224 -11.77 7.89 3.29
C ARG A 224 -11.56 6.96 4.47
N GLU A 225 -12.48 7.06 5.42
CA GLU A 225 -12.53 6.32 6.66
C GLU A 225 -13.97 5.83 6.90
N GLU A 226 -14.15 4.63 7.43
CA GLU A 226 -15.46 3.97 7.47
C GLU A 226 -16.13 4.00 8.85
N THR A 227 -15.42 4.43 9.92
CA THR A 227 -15.98 4.48 11.28
C THR A 227 -16.56 5.84 11.63
N GLY A 228 -16.27 6.87 10.85
CA GLY A 228 -16.77 8.23 11.01
C GLY A 228 -15.73 9.21 11.55
N LYS A 229 -14.46 8.78 11.64
CA LYS A 229 -13.35 9.63 12.04
C LYS A 229 -12.88 10.53 10.90
N THR A 230 -12.36 11.69 11.26
CA THR A 230 -11.78 12.63 10.30
C THR A 230 -10.29 12.38 10.14
N LEU A 231 -9.86 12.00 8.92
CA LEU A 231 -8.46 11.89 8.57
C LEU A 231 -7.98 13.15 7.86
N ILE A 232 -6.95 13.77 8.40
CA ILE A 232 -6.36 15.00 7.85
C ILE A 232 -5.03 14.64 7.19
N PRO A 233 -4.90 14.76 5.85
CA PRO A 233 -3.65 14.53 5.17
C PRO A 233 -2.66 15.65 5.52
N THR A 234 -1.51 15.28 6.02
CA THR A 234 -0.49 16.20 6.51
C THR A 234 0.86 15.91 5.88
N ARG A 235 1.65 16.95 5.71
CA ARG A 235 3.06 16.86 5.31
C ARG A 235 3.90 17.81 6.14
N LYS A 236 5.08 17.37 6.51
CA LYS A 236 6.03 18.22 7.25
C LYS A 236 6.75 19.22 6.35
N ASN A 237 7.00 18.86 5.09
CA ASN A 237 7.68 19.73 4.12
C ASN A 237 6.79 19.95 2.89
N VAL A 238 6.66 21.22 2.49
CA VAL A 238 5.83 21.63 1.35
C VAL A 238 6.24 21.02 0.01
N ASN A 239 7.49 20.55 -0.10
CA ASN A 239 8.00 19.88 -1.30
C ASN A 239 7.57 18.40 -1.39
N HIS A 240 6.98 17.82 -0.34
CA HIS A 240 6.47 16.45 -0.36
C HIS A 240 5.02 16.40 -0.81
N LYS A 241 4.70 15.37 -1.57
CA LYS A 241 3.32 15.06 -1.92
C LYS A 241 2.58 14.61 -0.67
N LEU A 242 1.35 15.10 -0.48
CA LEU A 242 0.45 14.56 0.53
C LEU A 242 0.18 13.07 0.26
N PRO A 243 -0.23 12.30 1.29
CA PRO A 243 -0.69 10.92 1.08
C PRO A 243 -1.74 10.87 -0.02
N ALA A 244 -1.55 9.98 -0.98
CA ALA A 244 -2.38 9.90 -2.17
C ALA A 244 -3.06 8.54 -2.29
N ALA A 245 -4.33 8.55 -2.67
CA ALA A 245 -5.06 7.32 -2.98
C ALA A 245 -4.45 6.62 -4.21
N SER A 246 -4.38 5.29 -4.16
CA SER A 246 -3.79 4.46 -5.19
C SER A 246 -4.65 3.23 -5.50
N LYS A 247 -4.62 2.79 -6.75
CA LYS A 247 -5.22 1.53 -7.20
C LYS A 247 -4.30 0.33 -7.02
N PHE A 248 -3.06 0.54 -6.60
CA PHE A 248 -2.12 -0.54 -6.33
C PHE A 248 -2.47 -1.21 -5.01
N THR A 249 -2.83 -2.48 -5.06
CA THR A 249 -3.37 -3.24 -3.93
C THR A 249 -2.74 -4.62 -3.87
N PRO A 250 -2.91 -5.36 -2.77
CA PRO A 250 -2.48 -6.76 -2.69
C PRO A 250 -3.06 -7.67 -3.78
N ASN A 251 -4.18 -7.27 -4.37
CA ASN A 251 -4.81 -8.00 -5.48
C ASN A 251 -4.36 -7.50 -6.86
N SER A 252 -3.49 -6.50 -6.93
CA SER A 252 -2.94 -6.02 -8.20
C SER A 252 -2.10 -7.10 -8.87
N PRO A 253 -2.09 -7.17 -10.20
CA PRO A 253 -1.29 -8.16 -10.92
C PRO A 253 0.18 -8.09 -10.54
N VAL A 254 0.80 -9.25 -10.34
CA VAL A 254 2.23 -9.36 -10.04
C VAL A 254 3.05 -8.86 -11.23
N GLY A 255 4.04 -8.04 -10.97
CA GLY A 255 4.97 -7.55 -12.00
C GLY A 255 4.71 -6.13 -12.48
N PHE A 256 3.66 -5.46 -11.98
CA PHE A 256 3.51 -4.03 -12.20
C PHE A 256 4.21 -3.26 -11.07
N SER A 257 5.33 -2.65 -11.39
CA SER A 257 5.96 -1.67 -10.50
C SER A 257 5.16 -0.37 -10.56
N THR A 258 4.87 0.18 -9.40
CA THR A 258 4.06 1.40 -9.29
C THR A 258 4.90 2.68 -9.28
N THR A 259 6.22 2.55 -9.26
CA THR A 259 7.07 3.70 -8.93
C THR A 259 7.94 4.22 -10.07
N THR A 260 8.29 3.40 -11.04
CA THR A 260 9.34 3.81 -11.99
C THR A 260 9.16 3.33 -13.41
N ASP A 261 8.27 2.41 -13.67
CA ASP A 261 8.10 1.90 -15.03
C ASP A 261 6.82 2.40 -15.69
N VAL A 262 6.80 2.26 -16.99
CA VAL A 262 5.63 2.63 -17.81
C VAL A 262 4.39 1.83 -17.39
N GLY A 263 4.58 0.63 -16.87
CA GLY A 263 3.51 -0.19 -16.32
C GLY A 263 2.81 0.47 -15.13
N SER A 264 3.56 1.15 -14.25
CA SER A 264 2.96 1.85 -13.12
C SER A 264 2.17 3.09 -13.52
N GLN A 265 2.65 3.82 -14.51
CA GLN A 265 1.91 4.96 -15.07
C GLN A 265 0.62 4.53 -15.77
N TYR A 266 0.66 3.40 -16.38
CA TYR A 266 -0.44 2.85 -17.17
C TYR A 266 -1.11 1.65 -16.49
N GLY A 267 -0.79 1.38 -15.21
CA GLY A 267 -1.32 0.24 -14.48
C GLY A 267 -2.84 0.18 -14.54
N SER A 268 -3.50 1.31 -14.37
CA SER A 268 -4.96 1.37 -14.51
C SER A 268 -5.44 1.23 -15.96
N THR A 269 -4.62 1.61 -16.92
CA THR A 269 -4.91 1.44 -18.35
C THR A 269 -4.64 0.00 -18.77
N PHE A 270 -3.66 -0.61 -18.16
CA PHE A 270 -3.26 -1.99 -18.38
C PHE A 270 -3.88 -2.98 -17.38
N ASP A 271 -4.69 -2.53 -16.42
CA ASP A 271 -5.45 -3.43 -15.55
C ASP A 271 -6.29 -4.44 -16.35
N GLY A 272 -6.81 -4.01 -17.48
CA GLY A 272 -7.40 -4.91 -18.46
C GLY A 272 -6.40 -5.81 -19.18
N PHE A 273 -5.13 -5.50 -19.09
CA PHE A 273 -4.01 -6.25 -19.63
C PHE A 273 -3.17 -6.91 -18.53
N GLY A 274 -3.70 -6.94 -17.31
CA GLY A 274 -3.02 -7.45 -16.10
C GLY A 274 -2.39 -8.82 -16.21
N SER A 275 -2.45 -9.40 -17.35
CA SER A 275 -1.76 -10.60 -17.73
C SER A 275 -0.86 -10.39 -18.94
N PHE A 276 -0.15 -9.27 -19.03
CA PHE A 276 0.99 -9.19 -19.94
C PHE A 276 1.95 -10.37 -19.79
N ALA A 277 1.98 -10.98 -18.63
CA ALA A 277 2.66 -12.24 -18.41
C ALA A 277 2.01 -13.44 -19.14
N THR A 278 0.79 -13.29 -19.66
CA THR A 278 0.14 -14.33 -20.44
C THR A 278 0.02 -13.85 -21.87
N SER A 279 0.54 -14.63 -22.80
CA SER A 279 0.44 -14.41 -24.25
C SER A 279 -1.01 -14.20 -24.74
N THR A 280 -1.99 -14.50 -23.93
CA THR A 280 -3.43 -14.38 -24.22
C THR A 280 -3.88 -12.94 -24.42
N TYR A 281 -3.22 -11.95 -23.77
CA TYR A 281 -3.58 -10.54 -23.93
C TYR A 281 -2.74 -9.83 -24.98
N MET A 282 -1.56 -10.33 -25.26
CA MET A 282 -0.71 -9.82 -26.33
C MET A 282 -1.24 -10.24 -27.70
N VAL A 283 -2.00 -11.33 -27.73
CA VAL A 283 -2.60 -11.88 -28.93
C VAL A 283 -4.12 -11.87 -28.74
N PRO A 284 -4.83 -10.89 -29.29
CA PRO A 284 -6.27 -10.87 -29.21
C PRO A 284 -6.85 -12.17 -29.78
N PRO A 285 -7.89 -12.72 -29.14
CA PRO A 285 -8.51 -13.95 -29.63
C PRO A 285 -8.96 -13.77 -31.06
N GLY A 286 -8.73 -14.80 -31.87
CA GLY A 286 -9.16 -14.83 -33.27
C GLY A 286 -10.68 -14.65 -33.36
N GLY A 287 -11.17 -13.54 -33.80
CA GLY A 287 -12.60 -13.23 -33.95
C GLY A 287 -12.79 -11.85 -34.61
N ASN A 288 -14.00 -11.51 -35.07
CA ASN A 288 -14.35 -10.23 -35.67
C ASN A 288 -14.65 -9.15 -34.62
N THR A 289 -13.95 -9.14 -33.48
CA THR A 289 -14.18 -8.20 -32.40
C THR A 289 -13.23 -7.01 -32.47
N ARG A 290 -13.54 -5.92 -31.79
CA ARG A 290 -12.68 -4.75 -31.67
C ARG A 290 -11.28 -5.10 -31.13
N GLU A 291 -11.16 -6.16 -30.37
CA GLU A 291 -9.90 -6.66 -29.83
C GLU A 291 -8.94 -7.14 -30.91
N ARG A 292 -9.43 -7.57 -32.06
CA ARG A 292 -8.59 -7.93 -33.22
C ARG A 292 -7.72 -6.80 -33.74
N ASN A 293 -8.12 -5.56 -33.53
CA ASN A 293 -7.38 -4.41 -34.00
C ASN A 293 -6.17 -4.05 -33.10
N ARG A 294 -6.04 -4.67 -31.95
CA ARG A 294 -4.97 -4.42 -30.98
C ARG A 294 -3.64 -5.10 -31.34
N GLY A 295 -3.65 -6.06 -32.22
CA GLY A 295 -2.45 -6.73 -32.74
C GLY A 295 -1.85 -6.06 -33.97
N ARG A 296 -2.11 -4.78 -34.22
CA ARG A 296 -1.56 -4.04 -35.34
C ARG A 296 -0.43 -3.15 -34.89
N ALA A 297 0.69 -3.21 -35.58
CA ALA A 297 1.74 -2.20 -35.50
C ALA A 297 1.63 -1.28 -36.69
N VAL A 298 1.92 -0.01 -36.45
CA VAL A 298 1.94 1.03 -37.48
C VAL A 298 3.36 1.56 -37.57
N THR A 299 3.89 1.62 -38.78
CA THR A 299 5.13 2.34 -39.08
C THR A 299 4.81 3.50 -40.00
N ALA A 300 5.39 4.65 -39.77
CA ALA A 300 5.15 5.84 -40.57
C ALA A 300 6.50 6.49 -40.94
N GLY A 301 6.72 6.71 -42.20
CA GLY A 301 7.99 7.23 -42.69
C GLY A 301 9.11 6.22 -42.55
N GLY A 302 10.34 6.71 -42.65
CA GLY A 302 11.58 5.95 -42.54
C GLY A 302 12.57 6.26 -43.61
N GLN A 303 13.74 5.61 -43.57
CA GLN A 303 14.81 5.73 -44.55
C GLN A 303 15.32 4.33 -44.94
N SER A 304 15.36 4.09 -46.21
CA SER A 304 16.06 2.96 -46.82
C SER A 304 17.17 3.51 -47.71
N THR A 305 16.98 3.54 -48.99
CA THR A 305 17.84 4.25 -49.95
C THR A 305 17.40 5.71 -50.12
N SER A 306 16.17 6.04 -49.79
CA SER A 306 15.58 7.37 -49.77
C SER A 306 14.57 7.49 -48.61
N TYR A 307 14.20 8.71 -48.28
CA TYR A 307 13.15 8.96 -47.28
C TYR A 307 11.78 8.57 -47.88
N THR A 308 10.91 8.03 -47.05
CA THR A 308 9.57 7.63 -47.42
C THR A 308 8.52 8.32 -46.58
N SER A 309 7.39 8.62 -47.20
CA SER A 309 6.18 9.16 -46.56
C SER A 309 5.17 8.05 -46.19
N SER A 310 5.40 6.82 -46.60
CA SER A 310 4.38 5.78 -46.48
C SER A 310 4.05 5.45 -45.03
N ILE A 311 2.75 5.23 -44.75
CA ILE A 311 2.24 4.72 -43.52
C ILE A 311 1.86 3.26 -43.73
N GLN A 312 2.47 2.37 -43.02
CA GLN A 312 2.26 0.93 -43.16
C GLN A 312 1.70 0.33 -41.89
N ILE A 313 0.76 -0.58 -42.03
CA ILE A 313 0.21 -1.38 -40.94
C ILE A 313 0.58 -2.84 -41.17
N PHE A 314 1.03 -3.51 -40.14
CA PHE A 314 1.16 -4.94 -40.16
C PHE A 314 0.42 -5.58 -38.98
N ASN A 315 -0.14 -6.74 -39.22
CA ASN A 315 -0.81 -7.49 -38.19
C ASN A 315 0.20 -8.44 -37.54
N ILE A 316 0.48 -8.20 -36.27
CA ILE A 316 1.45 -8.99 -35.49
C ILE A 316 1.03 -10.47 -35.41
N GLN A 317 -0.25 -10.75 -35.51
CA GLN A 317 -0.76 -12.13 -35.40
C GLN A 317 -0.59 -12.95 -36.67
N SER A 318 -0.66 -12.33 -37.83
CA SER A 318 -0.68 -13.08 -39.10
C SER A 318 0.69 -13.26 -39.72
N GLN A 319 1.73 -12.66 -39.16
CA GLN A 319 3.09 -12.64 -39.72
C GLN A 319 3.12 -12.26 -41.22
N GLY A 320 2.12 -11.51 -41.65
CA GLY A 320 1.98 -11.11 -43.04
C GLY A 320 2.81 -9.88 -43.38
N ASN A 321 2.87 -9.58 -44.66
CA ASN A 321 3.49 -8.36 -45.15
C ASN A 321 2.75 -7.12 -44.67
N THR A 322 3.45 -6.01 -44.61
CA THR A 322 2.86 -4.70 -44.32
C THR A 322 1.91 -4.28 -45.45
N THR A 323 0.83 -3.58 -45.09
CA THR A 323 -0.09 -2.96 -46.02
C THR A 323 0.06 -1.46 -45.88
N GLU A 324 0.30 -0.79 -46.97
CA GLU A 324 0.30 0.65 -47.03
C GLU A 324 -1.13 1.18 -46.90
N VAL A 325 -1.34 2.12 -45.98
CA VAL A 325 -2.66 2.67 -45.66
C VAL A 325 -2.75 4.17 -45.81
N GLY A 326 -1.66 4.82 -46.16
CA GLY A 326 -1.60 6.26 -46.36
C GLY A 326 -0.18 6.78 -46.51
N GLU A 327 -0.08 8.10 -46.63
CA GLU A 327 1.18 8.82 -46.71
C GLU A 327 1.23 9.99 -45.73
N LEU A 328 2.41 10.28 -45.22
CA LEU A 328 2.69 11.51 -44.50
C LEU A 328 2.70 12.69 -45.46
N SER A 329 2.32 13.86 -45.01
CA SER A 329 2.37 15.08 -45.79
C SER A 329 3.79 15.49 -46.21
N GLN A 330 4.80 14.94 -45.59
CA GLN A 330 6.21 15.12 -45.87
C GLN A 330 6.99 13.83 -45.59
N ASN A 331 8.05 13.63 -46.36
CA ASN A 331 9.01 12.56 -46.08
C ASN A 331 9.74 12.87 -44.76
N ASN A 332 9.66 11.99 -43.79
CA ASN A 332 10.22 12.19 -42.46
C ASN A 332 11.10 11.01 -42.05
N TRP A 333 12.22 11.32 -41.42
CA TRP A 333 13.03 10.33 -40.71
C TRP A 333 13.11 10.72 -39.25
N GLY A 334 13.00 9.78 -38.36
CA GLY A 334 13.18 10.04 -36.95
C GLY A 334 11.90 10.36 -36.15
N LEU A 335 10.75 9.93 -36.61
CA LEU A 335 9.60 9.76 -35.75
C LEU A 335 9.72 8.35 -35.11
N GLY A 336 10.37 8.30 -33.97
CA GLY A 336 10.38 7.14 -33.07
C GLY A 336 9.33 7.26 -32.03
#